data_ce9c903e7b752b9d1e868577e7ced4f2
#
_entry.id   ce9c903e7b752b9d1e868577e7ced4f2
#
_cell.length_a   1.000
_cell.length_b   1.000
_cell.length_c   1.000
_cell.angle_alpha   90.00
_cell.angle_beta   90.00
_cell.angle_gamma   90.00
#
_symmetry.space_group_name_H-M   'P 1'
#
loop_
_entity.id
_entity.type
_entity.pdbx_description
1 polymer ?
#
loop_
_entity_poly.entity_id
_entity_poly.type
_entity_poly.pdbx_seq_one_letter_code
_entity_poly.pdbx_strand_id
1 'polypeptide(L)'
;MPGFNDFNLEKIGPEIENHPLFPERTNVQFAKILDPNRIRVRVWERGAGVTLASGSSSCAVTVAAVRNNFTQNKVTVDLDGGSVEVNWKSDGVWLTGPTAHSFSGTLTKDFLKYE
;
A
#
# COMPACT_ATOMS: atom_id res chain seq x y z
N MET A 1 9.75 -0.34 23.18
CA MET A 1 9.33 0.24 21.88
C MET A 1 7.83 0.14 21.75
N PRO A 2 7.16 1.17 21.30
CA PRO A 2 5.73 1.05 20.94
C PRO A 2 5.57 -0.05 19.89
N GLY A 3 4.48 -0.80 19.97
CA GLY A 3 4.13 -1.80 18.98
C GLY A 3 3.94 -1.16 17.59
N PHE A 4 4.08 -1.95 16.54
CA PHE A 4 3.91 -1.46 15.17
C PHE A 4 2.53 -0.80 14.93
N ASN A 5 1.50 -1.28 15.63
CA ASN A 5 0.15 -0.71 15.55
C ASN A 5 0.01 0.61 16.34
N ASP A 6 0.89 0.87 17.29
CA ASP A 6 0.88 2.09 18.12
C ASP A 6 1.72 3.22 17.51
N PHE A 7 2.30 2.98 16.35
CA PHE A 7 3.08 3.96 15.62
C PHE A 7 2.19 5.11 15.14
N ASN A 8 2.56 6.35 15.50
CA ASN A 8 1.77 7.52 15.12
C ASN A 8 2.02 7.93 13.67
N LEU A 9 1.28 7.29 12.78
CA LEU A 9 1.36 7.51 11.34
C LEU A 9 0.94 8.93 10.95
N GLU A 10 -0.04 9.50 11.68
CA GLU A 10 -0.52 10.86 11.42
C GLU A 10 0.51 11.95 11.76
N LYS A 11 1.46 11.63 12.62
CA LYS A 11 2.57 12.54 12.93
C LYS A 11 3.73 12.39 11.95
N ILE A 12 4.16 11.17 11.71
CA ILE A 12 5.39 10.89 10.94
C ILE A 12 5.12 10.87 9.43
N GLY A 13 3.95 10.46 9.02
CA GLY A 13 3.56 10.42 7.61
C GLY A 13 3.74 11.76 6.90
N PRO A 14 3.17 12.87 7.41
CA PRO A 14 3.33 14.19 6.82
C PRO A 14 4.78 14.68 6.78
N GLU A 15 5.57 14.38 7.82
CA GLU A 15 6.97 14.79 7.87
C GLU A 15 7.79 14.18 6.74
N ILE A 16 7.53 12.91 6.42
CA ILE A 16 8.21 12.22 5.31
C ILE A 16 7.60 12.61 3.97
N GLU A 17 6.27 12.64 3.85
CA GLU A 17 5.57 13.06 2.62
C GLU A 17 6.08 14.39 2.10
N ASN A 18 6.28 15.37 2.99
CA ASN A 18 6.66 16.73 2.62
C ASN A 18 8.16 17.00 2.72
N HIS A 19 8.98 15.97 2.90
CA HIS A 19 10.43 16.12 2.99
C HIS A 19 11.01 16.65 1.68
N PRO A 20 12.01 17.57 1.72
CA PRO A 20 12.59 18.16 0.50
C PRO A 20 13.18 17.17 -0.50
N LEU A 21 13.53 15.95 -0.09
CA LEU A 21 13.96 14.88 -1.01
C LEU A 21 12.84 14.44 -1.96
N PHE A 22 11.59 14.75 -1.66
CA PHE A 22 10.42 14.41 -2.47
C PHE A 22 9.71 15.69 -2.92
N PRO A 23 10.20 16.37 -3.98
CA PRO A 23 9.67 17.68 -4.39
C PRO A 23 8.20 17.65 -4.82
N GLU A 24 7.71 16.50 -5.26
CA GLU A 24 6.30 16.29 -5.61
C GLU A 24 5.52 15.54 -4.53
N ARG A 25 6.09 15.47 -3.31
CA ARG A 25 5.62 14.65 -2.20
C ARG A 25 5.68 13.16 -2.52
N THR A 26 5.29 12.31 -1.60
CA THR A 26 5.36 10.85 -1.79
C THR A 26 4.35 10.11 -0.92
N ASN A 27 3.99 8.91 -1.33
CA ASN A 27 3.39 7.94 -0.42
C ASN A 27 4.44 7.40 0.55
N VAL A 28 4.02 7.08 1.76
CA VAL A 28 4.89 6.55 2.80
C VAL A 28 4.33 5.23 3.29
N GLN A 29 5.13 4.18 3.21
CA GLN A 29 4.76 2.86 3.69
C GLN A 29 5.65 2.47 4.86
N PHE A 30 5.01 2.05 5.94
CA PHE A 30 5.69 1.45 7.09
C PHE A 30 5.45 -0.04 7.07
N ALA A 31 6.50 -0.82 7.04
CA ALA A 31 6.44 -2.26 6.90
C ALA A 31 7.17 -2.97 8.04
N LYS A 32 6.54 -4.01 8.56
CA LYS A 32 7.14 -4.95 9.50
C LYS A 32 7.19 -6.33 8.85
N ILE A 33 8.38 -6.88 8.72
CA ILE A 33 8.57 -8.24 8.24
C ILE A 33 8.16 -9.20 9.36
N LEU A 34 7.14 -10.01 9.12
CA LEU A 34 6.65 -10.99 10.08
C LEU A 34 7.36 -12.33 9.89
N ASP A 35 7.53 -12.75 8.64
CA ASP A 35 8.30 -13.91 8.22
C ASP A 35 8.70 -13.75 6.73
N PRO A 36 9.46 -14.70 6.14
CA PRO A 36 9.89 -14.59 4.73
C PRO A 36 8.75 -14.48 3.70
N ASN A 37 7.52 -14.78 4.09
CA ASN A 37 6.34 -14.78 3.22
C ASN A 37 5.23 -13.83 3.68
N ARG A 38 5.48 -13.00 4.71
CA ARG A 38 4.43 -12.15 5.28
C ARG A 38 4.95 -10.83 5.79
N ILE A 39 4.27 -9.76 5.40
CA ILE A 39 4.61 -8.37 5.76
C ILE A 39 3.36 -7.68 6.31
N ARG A 40 3.48 -7.00 7.45
CA ARG A 40 2.45 -6.10 7.95
C ARG A 40 2.76 -4.68 7.47
N VAL A 41 1.80 -4.01 6.84
CA VAL A 41 1.99 -2.69 6.22
C VAL A 41 0.93 -1.71 6.71
N ARG A 42 1.37 -0.49 6.99
CA ARG A 42 0.50 0.68 7.18
C ARG A 42 0.91 1.77 6.20
N VAL A 43 -0.08 2.46 5.66
CA VAL A 43 0.13 3.40 4.54
C VAL A 43 -0.32 4.79 4.91
N TRP A 44 0.53 5.76 4.60
CA TRP A 44 0.20 7.17 4.52
C TRP A 44 0.28 7.61 3.06
N GLU A 45 -0.87 7.90 2.44
CA GLU A 45 -0.92 8.25 1.02
C GLU A 45 -0.78 9.75 0.80
N ARG A 46 -0.04 10.11 -0.24
CA ARG A 46 0.12 11.49 -0.69
C ARG A 46 -1.25 12.12 -0.96
N GLY A 47 -1.56 13.20 -0.24
CA GLY A 47 -2.81 13.95 -0.38
C GLY A 47 -4.06 13.30 0.23
N ALA A 48 -3.96 12.07 0.73
CA ALA A 48 -5.10 11.34 1.29
C ALA A 48 -4.93 10.96 2.77
N GLY A 49 -3.68 10.87 3.26
CA GLY A 49 -3.40 10.48 4.64
C GLY A 49 -3.49 8.98 4.88
N VAL A 50 -3.94 8.58 6.06
CA VAL A 50 -4.09 7.16 6.41
C VAL A 50 -5.15 6.51 5.53
N THR A 51 -4.78 5.41 4.87
CA THR A 51 -5.70 4.58 4.08
C THR A 51 -5.68 3.15 4.58
N LEU A 52 -6.81 2.46 4.47
CA LEU A 52 -6.98 1.09 4.98
C LEU A 52 -6.30 0.05 4.10
N ALA A 53 -6.15 0.34 2.81
CA ALA A 53 -5.53 -0.54 1.84
C ALA A 53 -4.97 0.25 0.66
N SER A 54 -3.91 -0.27 0.06
CA SER A 54 -3.33 0.27 -1.17
C SER A 54 -2.62 -0.85 -1.93
N GLY A 55 -3.10 -1.14 -3.13
CA GLY A 55 -2.50 -2.16 -3.99
C GLY A 55 -1.11 -1.78 -4.46
N SER A 56 -0.91 -0.54 -4.92
CA SER A 56 0.38 -0.04 -5.37
C SER A 56 1.42 0.01 -4.24
N SER A 57 1.02 0.42 -3.05
CA SER A 57 1.88 0.40 -1.86
C SER A 57 2.28 -1.02 -1.46
N SER A 58 1.35 -1.96 -1.54
CA SER A 58 1.63 -3.38 -1.26
C SER A 58 2.68 -3.94 -2.24
N CYS A 59 2.57 -3.61 -3.52
CA CYS A 59 3.55 -3.99 -4.53
C CYS A 59 4.92 -3.35 -4.27
N ALA A 60 4.95 -2.05 -3.98
CA ALA A 60 6.20 -1.32 -3.72
C ALA A 60 6.93 -1.87 -2.49
N VAL A 61 6.22 -2.13 -1.40
CA VAL A 61 6.78 -2.71 -0.17
C VAL A 61 7.35 -4.11 -0.45
N THR A 62 6.63 -4.94 -1.19
CA THR A 62 7.09 -6.29 -1.53
C THR A 62 8.39 -6.24 -2.33
N VAL A 63 8.45 -5.42 -3.37
CA VAL A 63 9.66 -5.27 -4.18
C VAL A 63 10.84 -4.77 -3.33
N ALA A 64 10.60 -3.78 -2.47
CA ALA A 64 11.64 -3.28 -1.56
C ALA A 64 12.14 -4.36 -0.59
N ALA A 65 11.24 -5.14 -0.02
CA ALA A 65 11.58 -6.23 0.90
C ALA A 65 12.39 -7.34 0.21
N VAL A 66 12.00 -7.73 -0.99
CA VAL A 66 12.73 -8.74 -1.79
C VAL A 66 14.13 -8.22 -2.15
N ARG A 67 14.25 -6.98 -2.60
CA ARG A 67 15.54 -6.38 -2.96
C ARG A 67 16.49 -6.25 -1.78
N ASN A 68 15.98 -6.15 -0.58
CA ASN A 68 16.77 -6.12 0.66
C ASN A 68 16.95 -7.51 1.27
N ASN A 69 16.54 -8.57 0.61
CA ASN A 69 16.63 -9.95 1.07
C ASN A 69 15.87 -10.24 2.38
N PHE A 70 14.80 -9.49 2.66
CA PHE A 70 13.97 -9.71 3.84
C PHE A 70 12.88 -10.74 3.62
N THR A 71 12.41 -10.90 2.39
CA THR A 71 11.33 -11.82 2.03
C THR A 71 11.61 -12.56 0.74
N GLN A 72 10.82 -13.61 0.49
CA GLN A 72 10.72 -14.26 -0.81
C GLN A 72 9.87 -13.40 -1.75
N ASN A 73 9.81 -13.78 -3.04
CA ASN A 73 9.11 -13.03 -4.09
C ASN A 73 7.59 -13.07 -3.97
N LYS A 74 7.05 -14.07 -3.28
CA LYS A 74 5.62 -14.23 -3.03
C LYS A 74 5.33 -14.02 -1.56
N VAL A 75 4.56 -12.99 -1.24
CA VAL A 75 4.24 -12.61 0.14
C VAL A 75 2.76 -12.32 0.32
N THR A 76 2.26 -12.56 1.53
CA THR A 76 1.01 -12.00 2.01
C THR A 76 1.29 -10.65 2.65
N VAL A 77 0.59 -9.61 2.22
CA VAL A 77 0.66 -8.27 2.79
C VAL A 77 -0.59 -8.01 3.60
N ASP A 78 -0.41 -7.84 4.92
CA ASP A 78 -1.49 -7.49 5.85
C ASP A 78 -1.58 -5.97 5.98
N LEU A 79 -2.70 -5.41 5.55
CA LEU A 79 -3.04 -3.99 5.65
C LEU A 79 -4.09 -3.77 6.76
N ASP A 80 -4.37 -2.53 7.12
CA ASP A 80 -5.40 -2.22 8.10
C ASP A 80 -6.79 -2.71 7.67
N GLY A 81 -7.08 -2.67 6.36
CA GLY A 81 -8.38 -3.07 5.80
C GLY A 81 -8.49 -4.52 5.33
N GLY A 82 -7.43 -5.30 5.37
CA GLY A 82 -7.42 -6.68 4.91
C GLY A 82 -6.08 -7.13 4.38
N SER A 83 -6.04 -8.31 3.77
CA SER A 83 -4.81 -8.90 3.26
C SER A 83 -4.88 -9.12 1.76
N VAL A 84 -3.74 -8.95 1.10
CA VAL A 84 -3.55 -9.23 -0.33
C VAL A 84 -2.31 -10.09 -0.52
N GLU A 85 -2.23 -10.80 -1.65
CA GLU A 85 -1.04 -11.51 -2.06
C GLU A 85 -0.31 -10.72 -3.13
N VAL A 86 1.00 -10.56 -2.97
CA VAL A 86 1.88 -9.96 -3.99
C VAL A 86 2.90 -10.99 -4.42
N ASN A 87 3.10 -11.13 -5.72
CA ASN A 87 4.08 -12.04 -6.29
C ASN A 87 4.90 -11.31 -7.35
N TRP A 88 6.18 -11.09 -7.07
CA TRP A 88 7.10 -10.50 -8.04
C TRP A 88 7.71 -11.59 -8.92
N LYS A 89 7.21 -11.66 -10.15
CA LYS A 89 7.63 -12.61 -11.17
C LYS A 89 8.53 -11.95 -12.22
N SER A 90 9.06 -12.77 -13.15
CA SER A 90 9.88 -12.29 -14.26
C SER A 90 9.15 -11.34 -15.22
N ASP A 91 7.82 -11.47 -15.31
CA ASP A 91 6.95 -10.65 -16.18
C ASP A 91 6.31 -9.46 -15.49
N GLY A 92 6.55 -9.28 -14.20
CA GLY A 92 6.04 -8.14 -13.43
C GLY A 92 5.63 -8.47 -12.01
N VAL A 93 5.01 -7.48 -11.36
CA VAL A 93 4.49 -7.60 -10.00
C VAL A 93 2.98 -7.88 -10.08
N TRP A 94 2.58 -9.01 -9.55
CA TRP A 94 1.19 -9.48 -9.55
C TRP A 94 0.56 -9.26 -8.19
N LEU A 95 -0.64 -8.65 -8.18
CA LEU A 95 -1.45 -8.43 -6.99
C LEU A 95 -2.70 -9.28 -7.07
N THR A 96 -2.99 -10.04 -6.03
CA THR A 96 -4.20 -10.85 -5.91
C THR A 96 -4.90 -10.52 -4.59
N GLY A 97 -6.19 -10.23 -4.67
CA GLY A 97 -6.99 -9.92 -3.48
C GLY A 97 -8.46 -10.24 -3.69
N PRO A 98 -9.24 -10.23 -2.61
CA PRO A 98 -10.68 -10.44 -2.68
C PRO A 98 -11.38 -9.24 -3.31
N THR A 99 -12.52 -9.51 -3.91
CA THR A 99 -13.43 -8.48 -4.43
C THR A 99 -14.83 -8.69 -3.89
N ALA A 100 -15.59 -7.60 -3.78
CA ALA A 100 -16.99 -7.66 -3.41
C ALA A 100 -17.79 -6.73 -4.32
N HIS A 101 -18.94 -7.22 -4.81
CA HIS A 101 -19.87 -6.40 -5.58
C HIS A 101 -20.71 -5.56 -4.61
N SER A 102 -20.49 -4.26 -4.57
CA SER A 102 -21.22 -3.35 -3.69
C SER A 102 -22.56 -2.93 -4.27
N PHE A 103 -22.57 -2.49 -5.52
CA PHE A 103 -23.78 -2.11 -6.26
C PHE A 103 -23.50 -2.02 -7.76
N SER A 104 -24.57 -1.96 -8.55
CA SER A 104 -24.52 -1.67 -10.00
C SER A 104 -25.21 -0.34 -10.28
N GLY A 105 -24.71 0.39 -11.26
CA GLY A 105 -25.29 1.68 -11.63
C GLY A 105 -25.01 2.02 -13.10
N THR A 106 -25.72 3.01 -13.60
CA THR A 106 -25.56 3.54 -14.98
C THR A 106 -25.23 5.01 -14.91
N LEU A 107 -24.15 5.40 -15.59
CA LEU A 107 -23.79 6.81 -15.75
C LEU A 107 -24.65 7.43 -16.85
N THR A 108 -25.19 8.63 -16.61
CA THR A 108 -25.93 9.38 -17.63
C THR A 108 -24.98 10.05 -18.59
N LYS A 109 -25.49 10.42 -19.77
CA LYS A 109 -24.73 11.18 -20.78
C LYS A 109 -24.22 12.53 -20.23
N ASP A 110 -24.97 13.14 -19.32
CA ASP A 110 -24.59 14.43 -18.75
C ASP A 110 -23.35 14.32 -17.86
N PHE A 111 -23.16 13.20 -17.16
CA PHE A 111 -21.93 12.94 -16.40
C PHE A 111 -20.68 12.93 -17.28
N LEU A 112 -20.78 12.43 -18.51
CA LEU A 112 -19.65 12.28 -19.43
C LEU A 112 -19.24 13.60 -20.12
N LYS A 113 -19.99 14.69 -19.93
CA LYS A 113 -19.67 16.01 -20.51
C LYS A 113 -18.61 16.81 -19.74
N TYR A 114 -18.14 16.30 -18.62
CA TYR A 114 -17.17 16.99 -17.74
C TYR A 114 -15.75 16.40 -17.82
N GLU A 115 -15.37 15.97 -18.99
CA GLU A 115 -13.97 15.62 -19.26
C GLU A 115 -13.09 16.85 -19.43
#